data_9e5d1ee63da2c5957dde730b2776b1da
#
_entry.id   9e5d1ee63da2c5957dde730b2776b1da
#
_cell.length_a   1.000
_cell.length_b   1.000
_cell.length_c   1.000
_cell.angle_alpha   90.00
_cell.angle_beta   90.00
_cell.angle_gamma   90.00
#
_symmetry.space_group_name_H-M   'P 1'
#
loop_
_entity.id
_entity.type
_entity.pdbx_description
1 polymer ?
#
loop_
_entity_poly.entity_id
_entity_poly.type
_entity_poly.pdbx_seq_one_letter_code
_entity_poly.pdbx_strand_id
1 'polypeptide(L)'
;MVEEVTFRLSDALRLLTKAAPLFEKSDKHTIKGRFHNEFGTVLKDLGAIEQRSDYTDRALIEYAAASYHFEQAGHRRYQACVENNLGFLFSTIGKFREAHEHLDRAQALMTSLKDGVHLAQVDETRARVLLAEGRVGEAERLARAAARVLERGGEQSLLAEALTTLGTALARGGHGERAAEVLRRAADVAAAAGDAEGAGAAALALVEELGERLTLPELESAFRRADELLARSRHPGNRERLLECARRVLFLVGVLPEPSTWEGFSFREAVRRYERRLIEGALKDSGGVVSRAAPLLGLTRQSLDSMLKRRHRRLLHLRTPPEPRRSSLMFREPADAEPARSVHILHAEDDPLVASAVRAALRDEGWRVSTFADGAAALGAVEGGAHYDLLIVDKQLPGLDGLELVCRARELPHRQLTPVIMLSADDAEREARRAGASAFLRKPEDMHALAETIARLLARRPRQG
;
A
#
# COMPACT_ATOMS: atom_id res chain seq x y z
N MET A 1 4.67 5.79 -3.75
CA MET A 1 4.09 5.31 -5.03
C MET A 1 2.58 5.08 -4.98
N VAL A 2 2.00 4.38 -3.98
CA VAL A 2 0.52 4.38 -3.78
C VAL A 2 0.03 5.79 -3.49
N GLU A 3 0.71 6.53 -2.64
CA GLU A 3 0.45 7.95 -2.35
C GLU A 3 0.55 8.82 -3.61
N GLU A 4 1.50 8.57 -4.50
CA GLU A 4 1.65 9.32 -5.75
C GLU A 4 0.48 9.07 -6.73
N VAL A 5 -0.04 7.84 -6.80
CA VAL A 5 -1.21 7.52 -7.64
C VAL A 5 -2.48 8.09 -7.02
N THR A 6 -2.66 7.94 -5.71
CA THR A 6 -3.78 8.54 -4.98
C THR A 6 -3.73 10.06 -5.12
N PHE A 7 -2.56 10.67 -5.03
CA PHE A 7 -2.38 12.10 -5.23
C PHE A 7 -2.79 12.53 -6.66
N ARG A 8 -2.38 11.80 -7.71
CA ARG A 8 -2.77 12.09 -9.10
C ARG A 8 -4.27 11.90 -9.34
N LEU A 9 -4.88 10.87 -8.77
CA LEU A 9 -6.33 10.66 -8.86
C LEU A 9 -7.10 11.72 -8.07
N SER A 10 -6.60 12.12 -6.91
CA SER A 10 -7.17 13.22 -6.13
C SER A 10 -7.04 14.57 -6.86
N ASP A 11 -5.92 14.80 -7.54
CA ASP A 11 -5.76 15.96 -8.41
C ASP A 11 -6.71 15.90 -9.61
N ALA A 12 -6.87 14.72 -10.25
CA ALA A 12 -7.82 14.52 -11.32
C ALA A 12 -9.26 14.79 -10.83
N LEU A 13 -9.63 14.25 -9.66
CA LEU A 13 -10.91 14.52 -9.01
C LEU A 13 -11.14 16.02 -8.80
N ARG A 14 -10.13 16.71 -8.27
CA ARG A 14 -10.19 18.17 -8.04
C ARG A 14 -10.36 18.95 -9.35
N LEU A 15 -9.63 18.57 -10.39
CA LEU A 15 -9.72 19.20 -11.70
C LEU A 15 -11.07 18.96 -12.35
N LEU A 16 -11.58 17.73 -12.34
CA LEU A 16 -12.88 17.37 -12.85
C LEU A 16 -14.00 18.09 -12.09
N THR A 17 -13.92 18.15 -10.76
CA THR A 17 -14.87 18.90 -9.94
C THR A 17 -14.90 20.39 -10.29
N LYS A 18 -13.74 21.01 -10.51
CA LYS A 18 -13.66 22.42 -10.94
C LYS A 18 -14.17 22.64 -12.37
N ALA A 19 -13.99 21.64 -13.23
CA ALA A 19 -14.41 21.71 -14.63
C ALA A 19 -15.92 21.43 -14.81
N ALA A 20 -16.58 20.73 -13.90
CA ALA A 20 -17.97 20.32 -14.01
C ALA A 20 -18.92 21.47 -14.42
N PRO A 21 -18.89 22.69 -13.84
CA PRO A 21 -19.78 23.78 -14.25
C PRO A 21 -19.59 24.25 -15.69
N LEU A 22 -18.40 24.00 -16.29
CA LEU A 22 -18.13 24.34 -17.69
C LEU A 22 -18.79 23.32 -18.62
N PHE A 23 -18.73 22.04 -18.25
CA PHE A 23 -19.36 20.97 -19.01
C PHE A 23 -20.88 21.00 -18.89
N GLU A 24 -21.44 21.34 -17.74
CA GLU A 24 -22.87 21.52 -17.54
C GLU A 24 -23.49 22.57 -18.49
N LYS A 25 -22.76 23.65 -18.78
CA LYS A 25 -23.17 24.71 -19.70
C LYS A 25 -23.09 24.32 -21.18
N SER A 26 -22.46 23.19 -21.51
CA SER A 26 -22.32 22.74 -22.90
C SER A 26 -23.64 22.17 -23.42
N ASP A 27 -24.03 22.54 -24.60
CA ASP A 27 -25.19 21.93 -25.31
C ASP A 27 -24.85 20.59 -25.96
N LYS A 28 -23.58 20.18 -25.94
CA LYS A 28 -23.11 18.98 -26.63
C LYS A 28 -23.14 17.76 -25.71
N HIS A 29 -24.14 16.92 -25.84
CA HIS A 29 -24.30 15.69 -25.08
C HIS A 29 -23.08 14.74 -25.17
N THR A 30 -22.45 14.64 -26.33
CA THR A 30 -21.22 13.83 -26.49
C THR A 30 -20.10 14.26 -25.51
N ILE A 31 -19.92 15.57 -25.36
CA ILE A 31 -18.88 16.13 -24.47
C ILE A 31 -19.24 15.86 -23.02
N LYS A 32 -20.52 16.08 -22.63
CA LYS A 32 -21.00 15.74 -21.28
C LYS A 32 -20.85 14.26 -21.00
N GLY A 33 -21.23 13.38 -21.92
CA GLY A 33 -21.09 11.93 -21.75
C GLY A 33 -19.64 11.52 -21.50
N ARG A 34 -18.69 12.06 -22.25
CA ARG A 34 -17.26 11.81 -22.02
C ARG A 34 -16.80 12.32 -20.66
N PHE A 35 -17.18 13.53 -20.29
CA PHE A 35 -16.83 14.11 -18.99
C PHE A 35 -17.31 13.23 -17.83
N HIS A 36 -18.60 12.85 -17.86
CA HIS A 36 -19.17 12.01 -16.80
C HIS A 36 -18.54 10.61 -16.77
N ASN A 37 -18.20 10.03 -17.92
CA ASN A 37 -17.48 8.74 -17.98
C ASN A 37 -16.11 8.82 -17.31
N GLU A 38 -15.30 9.83 -17.67
CA GLU A 38 -13.98 10.02 -17.06
C GLU A 38 -14.08 10.30 -15.55
N PHE A 39 -15.07 11.10 -15.16
CA PHE A 39 -15.32 11.40 -13.76
C PHE A 39 -15.71 10.14 -12.97
N GLY A 40 -16.61 9.32 -13.52
CA GLY A 40 -16.98 8.03 -12.95
C GLY A 40 -15.79 7.09 -12.81
N THR A 41 -14.89 7.06 -13.80
CA THR A 41 -13.67 6.23 -13.76
C THR A 41 -12.74 6.64 -12.64
N VAL A 42 -12.46 7.95 -12.49
CA VAL A 42 -11.61 8.46 -11.39
C VAL A 42 -12.23 8.16 -10.02
N LEU A 43 -13.55 8.34 -9.87
CA LEU A 43 -14.26 8.04 -8.63
C LEU A 43 -14.25 6.55 -8.30
N LYS A 44 -14.46 5.68 -9.30
CA LYS A 44 -14.39 4.22 -9.14
C LYS A 44 -13.00 3.79 -8.65
N ASP A 45 -11.94 4.32 -9.25
CA ASP A 45 -10.57 3.98 -8.89
C ASP A 45 -10.23 4.48 -7.49
N LEU A 46 -10.62 5.70 -7.13
CA LEU A 46 -10.47 6.21 -5.75
C LEU A 46 -11.28 5.40 -4.74
N GLY A 47 -12.51 5.02 -5.07
CA GLY A 47 -13.34 4.18 -4.22
C GLY A 47 -12.70 2.82 -3.92
N ALA A 48 -12.08 2.22 -4.94
CA ALA A 48 -11.35 0.97 -4.78
C ALA A 48 -10.07 1.11 -3.93
N ILE A 49 -9.32 2.23 -4.09
CA ILE A 49 -8.08 2.49 -3.36
C ILE A 49 -8.34 2.81 -1.89
N GLU A 50 -9.25 3.74 -1.65
CA GLU A 50 -9.53 4.27 -0.30
C GLU A 50 -10.58 3.42 0.43
N GLN A 51 -11.12 2.38 -0.22
CA GLN A 51 -12.21 1.52 0.28
C GLN A 51 -13.42 2.33 0.75
N ARG A 52 -13.75 3.40 0.02
CA ARG A 52 -14.81 4.35 0.33
C ARG A 52 -16.04 4.13 -0.54
N SER A 53 -17.13 3.73 0.08
CA SER A 53 -18.42 3.50 -0.60
C SER A 53 -19.01 4.77 -1.22
N ASP A 54 -18.80 5.96 -0.61
CA ASP A 54 -19.29 7.22 -1.14
C ASP A 54 -18.71 7.58 -2.51
N TYR A 55 -17.46 7.24 -2.79
CA TYR A 55 -16.89 7.37 -4.14
C TYR A 55 -17.52 6.38 -5.12
N THR A 56 -17.79 5.16 -4.69
CA THR A 56 -18.47 4.15 -5.50
C THR A 56 -19.89 4.60 -5.87
N ASP A 57 -20.65 5.11 -4.90
CA ASP A 57 -22.00 5.63 -5.14
C ASP A 57 -21.99 6.83 -6.10
N ARG A 58 -21.02 7.73 -5.96
CA ARG A 58 -20.86 8.84 -6.89
C ARG A 58 -20.43 8.36 -8.27
N ALA A 59 -19.57 7.35 -8.39
CA ALA A 59 -19.18 6.77 -9.68
C ALA A 59 -20.39 6.19 -10.43
N LEU A 60 -21.31 5.54 -9.71
CA LEU A 60 -22.57 5.05 -10.30
C LEU A 60 -23.41 6.19 -10.86
N ILE A 61 -23.52 7.31 -10.14
CA ILE A 61 -24.25 8.50 -10.60
C ILE A 61 -23.60 9.08 -11.88
N GLU A 62 -22.29 9.22 -11.86
CA GLU A 62 -21.56 9.78 -13.02
C GLU A 62 -21.66 8.87 -14.26
N TYR A 63 -21.52 7.56 -14.10
CA TYR A 63 -21.73 6.64 -15.22
C TYR A 63 -23.17 6.64 -15.72
N ALA A 64 -24.17 6.73 -14.83
CA ALA A 64 -25.56 6.85 -15.26
C ALA A 64 -25.80 8.14 -16.08
N ALA A 65 -25.23 9.26 -15.64
CA ALA A 65 -25.25 10.52 -16.40
C ALA A 65 -24.55 10.38 -17.77
N ALA A 66 -23.40 9.69 -17.80
CA ALA A 66 -22.68 9.42 -19.05
C ALA A 66 -23.52 8.60 -20.03
N SER A 67 -24.16 7.53 -19.56
CA SER A 67 -25.06 6.69 -20.40
C SER A 67 -26.20 7.51 -20.97
N TYR A 68 -26.89 8.31 -20.14
CA TYR A 68 -27.95 9.22 -20.58
C TYR A 68 -27.47 10.18 -21.69
N HIS A 69 -26.31 10.83 -21.46
CA HIS A 69 -25.81 11.79 -22.45
C HIS A 69 -25.35 11.14 -23.74
N PHE A 70 -24.79 9.93 -23.70
CA PHE A 70 -24.46 9.20 -24.92
C PHE A 70 -25.72 8.72 -25.67
N GLU A 71 -26.78 8.36 -24.96
CA GLU A 71 -28.08 8.05 -25.54
C GLU A 71 -28.66 9.26 -26.28
N GLN A 72 -28.72 10.45 -25.65
CA GLN A 72 -29.20 11.69 -26.25
C GLN A 72 -28.36 12.12 -27.47
N ALA A 73 -27.06 11.80 -27.45
CA ALA A 73 -26.17 12.06 -28.58
C ALA A 73 -26.27 11.01 -29.70
N GLY A 74 -27.01 9.92 -29.52
CA GLY A 74 -27.06 8.81 -30.46
C GLY A 74 -25.78 7.98 -30.54
N HIS A 75 -24.87 8.14 -29.59
CA HIS A 75 -23.58 7.44 -29.54
C HIS A 75 -23.68 6.07 -28.87
N ARG A 76 -24.40 5.15 -29.53
CA ARG A 76 -24.71 3.80 -28.99
C ARG A 76 -23.51 3.00 -28.54
N ARG A 77 -22.35 3.11 -29.24
CA ARG A 77 -21.14 2.38 -28.83
C ARG A 77 -20.61 2.86 -27.46
N TYR A 78 -20.49 4.19 -27.27
CA TYR A 78 -20.06 4.74 -26.00
C TYR A 78 -21.08 4.48 -24.89
N GLN A 79 -22.37 4.54 -25.19
CA GLN A 79 -23.42 4.15 -24.26
C GLN A 79 -23.22 2.72 -23.79
N ALA A 80 -23.01 1.76 -24.71
CA ALA A 80 -22.80 0.37 -24.36
C ALA A 80 -21.54 0.14 -23.51
N CYS A 81 -20.44 0.88 -23.79
CA CYS A 81 -19.24 0.82 -22.93
C CYS A 81 -19.53 1.28 -21.51
N VAL A 82 -20.32 2.36 -21.35
CA VAL A 82 -20.70 2.85 -20.01
C VAL A 82 -21.64 1.88 -19.30
N GLU A 83 -22.60 1.28 -20.03
CA GLU A 83 -23.47 0.23 -19.48
C GLU A 83 -22.66 -0.99 -18.99
N ASN A 84 -21.61 -1.38 -19.73
CA ASN A 84 -20.67 -2.41 -19.31
C ASN A 84 -19.92 -2.03 -18.01
N ASN A 85 -19.44 -0.78 -17.93
CA ASN A 85 -18.78 -0.27 -16.73
C ASN A 85 -19.71 -0.25 -15.51
N LEU A 86 -20.99 0.15 -15.70
CA LEU A 86 -22.03 0.08 -14.67
C LEU A 86 -22.25 -1.36 -14.21
N GLY A 87 -22.38 -2.30 -15.16
CA GLY A 87 -22.55 -3.72 -14.84
C GLY A 87 -21.39 -4.25 -13.98
N PHE A 88 -20.16 -3.92 -14.35
CA PHE A 88 -18.99 -4.29 -13.55
C PHE A 88 -19.04 -3.64 -12.16
N LEU A 89 -19.30 -2.33 -12.08
CA LEU A 89 -19.31 -1.61 -10.80
C LEU A 89 -20.41 -2.11 -9.86
N PHE A 90 -21.61 -2.40 -10.36
CA PHE A 90 -22.68 -3.01 -9.57
C PHE A 90 -22.28 -4.39 -9.02
N SER A 91 -21.53 -5.18 -9.79
CA SER A 91 -21.05 -6.49 -9.33
C SER A 91 -20.04 -6.38 -8.19
N THR A 92 -19.17 -5.33 -8.17
CA THR A 92 -18.19 -5.13 -7.11
C THR A 92 -18.81 -4.82 -5.75
N ILE A 93 -20.06 -4.32 -5.74
CA ILE A 93 -20.84 -4.04 -4.52
C ILE A 93 -21.90 -5.11 -4.24
N GLY A 94 -21.83 -6.27 -4.92
CA GLY A 94 -22.72 -7.41 -4.70
C GLY A 94 -24.14 -7.25 -5.26
N LYS A 95 -24.43 -6.21 -6.04
CA LYS A 95 -25.73 -5.97 -6.68
C LYS A 95 -25.78 -6.67 -8.04
N PHE A 96 -25.82 -8.00 -8.03
CA PHE A 96 -25.68 -8.82 -9.23
C PHE A 96 -26.85 -8.69 -10.19
N ARG A 97 -28.09 -8.50 -9.69
CA ARG A 97 -29.26 -8.31 -10.53
C ARG A 97 -29.11 -7.04 -11.39
N GLU A 98 -28.76 -5.92 -10.75
CA GLU A 98 -28.54 -4.66 -11.43
C GLU A 98 -27.35 -4.75 -12.38
N ALA A 99 -26.30 -5.50 -11.99
CA ALA A 99 -25.17 -5.75 -12.88
C ALA A 99 -25.60 -6.43 -14.18
N HIS A 100 -26.42 -7.48 -14.11
CA HIS A 100 -26.94 -8.17 -15.28
C HIS A 100 -27.86 -7.30 -16.14
N GLU A 101 -28.72 -6.48 -15.53
CA GLU A 101 -29.60 -5.54 -16.26
C GLU A 101 -28.78 -4.55 -17.12
N HIS A 102 -27.68 -4.01 -16.59
CA HIS A 102 -26.79 -3.14 -17.33
C HIS A 102 -26.03 -3.89 -18.43
N LEU A 103 -25.51 -5.09 -18.14
CA LEU A 103 -24.84 -5.92 -19.14
C LEU A 103 -25.79 -6.37 -20.26
N ASP A 104 -27.08 -6.59 -20.00
CA ASP A 104 -28.09 -6.89 -21.03
C ASP A 104 -28.29 -5.70 -21.96
N ARG A 105 -28.33 -4.47 -21.44
CA ARG A 105 -28.39 -3.25 -22.26
C ARG A 105 -27.14 -3.10 -23.11
N ALA A 106 -25.95 -3.29 -22.53
CA ALA A 106 -24.69 -3.25 -23.27
C ALA A 106 -24.67 -4.26 -24.40
N GLN A 107 -25.08 -5.51 -24.13
CA GLN A 107 -25.16 -6.60 -25.09
C GLN A 107 -26.13 -6.28 -26.24
N ALA A 108 -27.34 -5.78 -25.93
CA ALA A 108 -28.34 -5.40 -26.95
C ALA A 108 -27.80 -4.30 -27.85
N LEU A 109 -27.14 -3.28 -27.31
CA LEU A 109 -26.53 -2.19 -28.08
C LEU A 109 -25.42 -2.70 -28.99
N MET A 110 -24.46 -3.48 -28.48
CA MET A 110 -23.34 -4.01 -29.28
C MET A 110 -23.82 -4.98 -30.35
N THR A 111 -24.83 -5.80 -30.05
CA THR A 111 -25.49 -6.67 -31.05
C THR A 111 -26.12 -5.84 -32.19
N SER A 112 -26.84 -4.76 -31.84
CA SER A 112 -27.45 -3.87 -32.84
C SER A 112 -26.42 -3.20 -33.75
N LEU A 113 -25.22 -2.94 -33.20
CA LEU A 113 -24.10 -2.35 -33.95
C LEU A 113 -23.29 -3.39 -34.73
N LYS A 114 -23.58 -4.67 -34.58
CA LYS A 114 -22.80 -5.81 -35.12
C LYS A 114 -21.33 -5.72 -34.73
N ASP A 115 -21.04 -5.19 -33.56
CA ASP A 115 -19.69 -5.02 -33.00
C ASP A 115 -19.30 -6.25 -32.17
N GLY A 116 -18.81 -7.26 -32.87
CA GLY A 116 -18.48 -8.56 -32.24
C GLY A 116 -17.34 -8.49 -31.22
N VAL A 117 -16.39 -7.56 -31.40
CA VAL A 117 -15.25 -7.39 -30.45
C VAL A 117 -15.74 -6.83 -29.12
N HIS A 118 -16.47 -5.72 -29.14
CA HIS A 118 -16.99 -5.14 -27.91
C HIS A 118 -18.12 -5.99 -27.30
N LEU A 119 -18.84 -6.75 -28.10
CA LEU A 119 -19.78 -7.75 -27.58
C LEU A 119 -19.04 -8.82 -26.78
N ALA A 120 -17.90 -9.31 -27.28
CA ALA A 120 -17.08 -10.28 -26.54
C ALA A 120 -16.49 -9.69 -25.25
N GLN A 121 -16.18 -8.38 -25.21
CA GLN A 121 -15.79 -7.69 -23.99
C GLN A 121 -16.93 -7.64 -22.97
N VAL A 122 -18.16 -7.37 -23.39
CA VAL A 122 -19.34 -7.42 -22.51
C VAL A 122 -19.55 -8.84 -21.98
N ASP A 123 -19.37 -9.86 -22.82
CA ASP A 123 -19.47 -11.27 -22.41
C ASP A 123 -18.37 -11.66 -21.42
N GLU A 124 -17.14 -11.13 -21.57
CA GLU A 124 -16.05 -11.28 -20.60
C GLU A 124 -16.42 -10.68 -19.25
N THR A 125 -16.90 -9.43 -19.23
CA THR A 125 -17.35 -8.77 -18.00
C THR A 125 -18.47 -9.56 -17.33
N ARG A 126 -19.44 -10.07 -18.11
CA ARG A 126 -20.51 -10.94 -17.60
C ARG A 126 -19.95 -12.24 -16.99
N ALA A 127 -18.93 -12.83 -17.61
CA ALA A 127 -18.28 -14.03 -17.05
C ALA A 127 -17.63 -13.73 -15.70
N ARG A 128 -17.04 -12.56 -15.52
CA ARG A 128 -16.50 -12.12 -14.20
C ARG A 128 -17.61 -11.95 -13.16
N VAL A 129 -18.75 -11.37 -13.54
CA VAL A 129 -19.92 -11.28 -12.65
C VAL A 129 -20.40 -12.65 -12.24
N LEU A 130 -20.52 -13.58 -13.19
CA LEU A 130 -20.93 -14.98 -12.91
C LEU A 130 -19.93 -15.70 -12.00
N LEU A 131 -18.63 -15.42 -12.12
CA LEU A 131 -17.61 -15.94 -11.19
C LEU A 131 -17.80 -15.40 -9.78
N ALA A 132 -18.17 -14.13 -9.65
CA ALA A 132 -18.45 -13.51 -8.34
C ALA A 132 -19.73 -14.09 -7.71
N GLU A 133 -20.72 -14.47 -8.52
CA GLU A 133 -21.93 -15.19 -8.08
C GLU A 133 -21.69 -16.69 -7.77
N GLY A 134 -20.50 -17.24 -8.05
CA GLY A 134 -20.22 -18.66 -7.92
C GLY A 134 -20.75 -19.54 -9.06
N ARG A 135 -21.26 -18.98 -10.16
CA ARG A 135 -21.80 -19.67 -11.34
C ARG A 135 -20.69 -20.06 -12.32
N VAL A 136 -19.74 -20.85 -11.83
CA VAL A 136 -18.46 -21.14 -12.49
C VAL A 136 -18.63 -21.75 -13.89
N GLY A 137 -19.52 -22.73 -14.05
CA GLY A 137 -19.72 -23.40 -15.35
C GLY A 137 -20.29 -22.48 -16.44
N GLU A 138 -21.11 -21.49 -16.07
CA GLU A 138 -21.63 -20.49 -17.00
C GLU A 138 -20.55 -19.48 -17.37
N ALA A 139 -19.79 -19.04 -16.39
CA ALA A 139 -18.65 -18.14 -16.58
C ALA A 139 -17.61 -18.77 -17.53
N GLU A 140 -17.26 -20.05 -17.35
CA GLU A 140 -16.32 -20.76 -18.22
C GLU A 140 -16.81 -20.76 -19.68
N ARG A 141 -18.09 -21.12 -19.91
CA ARG A 141 -18.64 -21.15 -21.27
C ARG A 141 -18.57 -19.79 -21.94
N LEU A 142 -18.92 -18.74 -21.21
CA LEU A 142 -18.98 -17.37 -21.74
C LEU A 142 -17.58 -16.82 -21.99
N ALA A 143 -16.65 -16.93 -21.04
CA ALA A 143 -15.26 -16.51 -21.19
C ALA A 143 -14.56 -17.24 -22.34
N ARG A 144 -14.84 -18.53 -22.54
CA ARG A 144 -14.32 -19.32 -23.67
C ARG A 144 -14.85 -18.83 -25.00
N ALA A 145 -16.13 -18.46 -25.08
CA ALA A 145 -16.72 -17.90 -26.28
C ALA A 145 -16.13 -16.52 -26.60
N ALA A 146 -16.01 -15.66 -25.60
CA ALA A 146 -15.40 -14.33 -25.73
C ALA A 146 -13.94 -14.44 -26.22
N ALA A 147 -13.13 -15.30 -25.60
CA ALA A 147 -11.73 -15.49 -25.99
C ALA A 147 -11.60 -15.92 -27.46
N ARG A 148 -12.47 -16.82 -27.96
CA ARG A 148 -12.45 -17.24 -29.37
C ARG A 148 -12.76 -16.10 -30.35
N VAL A 149 -13.65 -15.19 -29.98
CA VAL A 149 -13.99 -14.01 -30.83
C VAL A 149 -12.82 -13.03 -30.83
N LEU A 150 -12.25 -12.74 -29.66
CA LEU A 150 -11.15 -11.78 -29.51
C LEU A 150 -9.85 -12.29 -30.17
N GLU A 151 -9.60 -13.60 -30.15
CA GLU A 151 -8.46 -14.21 -30.85
C GLU A 151 -8.50 -13.96 -32.37
N ARG A 152 -9.69 -13.99 -32.96
CA ARG A 152 -9.89 -13.69 -34.40
C ARG A 152 -9.88 -12.19 -34.68
N GLY A 153 -10.29 -11.37 -33.72
CA GLY A 153 -10.36 -9.92 -33.83
C GLY A 153 -9.01 -9.20 -33.72
N GLY A 154 -7.96 -9.86 -33.25
CA GLY A 154 -6.63 -9.28 -33.12
C GLY A 154 -6.43 -8.35 -31.90
N GLU A 155 -7.45 -8.18 -31.06
CA GLU A 155 -7.41 -7.33 -29.86
C GLU A 155 -6.72 -8.06 -28.68
N GLN A 156 -5.39 -8.03 -28.70
CA GLN A 156 -4.56 -8.86 -27.80
C GLN A 156 -4.79 -8.57 -26.31
N SER A 157 -4.95 -7.30 -25.90
CA SER A 157 -5.20 -6.96 -24.48
C SER A 157 -6.55 -7.51 -24.02
N LEU A 158 -7.61 -7.35 -24.80
CA LEU A 158 -8.92 -7.92 -24.48
C LEU A 158 -8.90 -9.45 -24.46
N LEU A 159 -8.13 -10.06 -25.38
CA LEU A 159 -7.94 -11.50 -25.40
C LEU A 159 -7.26 -11.99 -24.12
N ALA A 160 -6.25 -11.27 -23.64
CA ALA A 160 -5.55 -11.60 -22.39
C ALA A 160 -6.48 -11.52 -21.17
N GLU A 161 -7.35 -10.51 -21.09
CA GLU A 161 -8.37 -10.40 -20.06
C GLU A 161 -9.34 -11.59 -20.10
N ALA A 162 -9.87 -11.92 -21.29
CA ALA A 162 -10.79 -13.05 -21.45
C ALA A 162 -10.13 -14.40 -21.13
N LEU A 163 -8.84 -14.58 -21.47
CA LEU A 163 -8.08 -15.76 -21.10
C LEU A 163 -7.84 -15.82 -19.57
N THR A 164 -7.59 -14.69 -18.92
CA THR A 164 -7.43 -14.64 -17.47
C THR A 164 -8.73 -15.05 -16.77
N THR A 165 -9.86 -14.53 -17.21
CA THR A 165 -11.18 -14.91 -16.69
C THR A 165 -11.50 -16.38 -16.97
N LEU A 166 -11.16 -16.90 -18.15
CA LEU A 166 -11.31 -18.31 -18.49
C LEU A 166 -10.45 -19.21 -17.60
N GLY A 167 -9.19 -18.83 -17.39
CA GLY A 167 -8.26 -19.55 -16.53
C GLY A 167 -8.75 -19.61 -15.08
N THR A 168 -9.24 -18.49 -14.55
CA THR A 168 -9.88 -18.42 -13.23
C THR A 168 -11.11 -19.33 -13.15
N ALA A 169 -11.97 -19.30 -14.16
CA ALA A 169 -13.15 -20.18 -14.21
C ALA A 169 -12.76 -21.67 -14.24
N LEU A 170 -11.76 -22.05 -15.04
CA LEU A 170 -11.23 -23.40 -15.11
C LEU A 170 -10.63 -23.86 -13.75
N ALA A 171 -9.88 -22.98 -13.09
CA ALA A 171 -9.29 -23.29 -11.78
C ALA A 171 -10.36 -23.58 -10.74
N ARG A 172 -11.36 -22.71 -10.65
CA ARG A 172 -12.50 -22.86 -9.73
C ARG A 172 -13.42 -24.03 -10.11
N GLY A 173 -13.45 -24.39 -11.39
CA GLY A 173 -14.13 -25.58 -11.91
C GLY A 173 -13.38 -26.89 -11.67
N GLY A 174 -12.20 -26.86 -11.03
CA GLY A 174 -11.39 -28.04 -10.72
C GLY A 174 -10.44 -28.50 -11.84
N HIS A 175 -10.36 -27.76 -12.96
CA HIS A 175 -9.53 -28.09 -14.11
C HIS A 175 -8.13 -27.43 -14.03
N GLY A 176 -7.37 -27.73 -12.97
CA GLY A 176 -6.14 -27.03 -12.59
C GLY A 176 -5.05 -26.97 -13.68
N GLU A 177 -4.75 -28.10 -14.35
CA GLU A 177 -3.72 -28.13 -15.41
C GLU A 177 -4.06 -27.22 -16.59
N ARG A 178 -5.31 -27.31 -17.06
CA ARG A 178 -5.81 -26.45 -18.17
C ARG A 178 -5.87 -24.99 -17.74
N ALA A 179 -6.24 -24.73 -16.49
CA ALA A 179 -6.24 -23.38 -15.94
C ALA A 179 -4.83 -22.78 -15.93
N ALA A 180 -3.83 -23.54 -15.49
CA ALA A 180 -2.43 -23.10 -15.48
C ALA A 180 -1.92 -22.76 -16.88
N GLU A 181 -2.23 -23.61 -17.89
CA GLU A 181 -1.88 -23.39 -19.28
C GLU A 181 -2.51 -22.08 -19.82
N VAL A 182 -3.81 -21.90 -19.57
CA VAL A 182 -4.56 -20.73 -20.04
C VAL A 182 -4.08 -19.44 -19.37
N LEU A 183 -3.78 -19.47 -18.06
CA LEU A 183 -3.28 -18.29 -17.35
C LEU A 183 -1.86 -17.91 -17.77
N ARG A 184 -0.97 -18.90 -18.02
CA ARG A 184 0.35 -18.60 -18.59
C ARG A 184 0.24 -17.97 -19.98
N ARG A 185 -0.63 -18.53 -20.84
CA ARG A 185 -0.94 -17.97 -22.16
C ARG A 185 -1.48 -16.53 -22.05
N ALA A 186 -2.39 -16.27 -21.12
CA ALA A 186 -2.91 -14.92 -20.88
C ALA A 186 -1.79 -13.92 -20.57
N ALA A 187 -0.87 -14.31 -19.67
CA ALA A 187 0.29 -13.48 -19.33
C ALA A 187 1.22 -13.25 -20.53
N ASP A 188 1.44 -14.26 -21.38
CA ASP A 188 2.28 -14.14 -22.58
C ASP A 188 1.64 -13.23 -23.63
N VAL A 189 0.34 -13.37 -23.87
CA VAL A 189 -0.43 -12.53 -24.82
C VAL A 189 -0.42 -11.08 -24.37
N ALA A 190 -0.69 -10.79 -23.09
CA ALA A 190 -0.65 -9.45 -22.55
C ALA A 190 0.74 -8.83 -22.65
N ALA A 191 1.80 -9.58 -22.28
CA ALA A 191 3.17 -9.12 -22.38
C ALA A 191 3.59 -8.81 -23.82
N ALA A 192 3.19 -9.65 -24.78
CA ALA A 192 3.45 -9.43 -26.21
C ALA A 192 2.72 -8.19 -26.75
N ALA A 193 1.56 -7.86 -26.18
CA ALA A 193 0.80 -6.63 -26.50
C ALA A 193 1.37 -5.37 -25.81
N GLY A 194 2.39 -5.50 -24.97
CA GLY A 194 2.92 -4.38 -24.18
C GLY A 194 2.07 -4.05 -22.95
N ASP A 195 1.07 -4.86 -22.63
CA ASP A 195 0.21 -4.71 -21.45
C ASP A 195 0.84 -5.40 -20.23
N ALA A 196 1.75 -4.70 -19.58
CA ALA A 196 2.43 -5.20 -18.39
C ALA A 196 1.46 -5.42 -17.20
N GLU A 197 0.41 -4.62 -17.09
CA GLU A 197 -0.59 -4.75 -16.02
C GLU A 197 -1.45 -5.99 -16.23
N GLY A 198 -1.95 -6.22 -17.44
CA GLY A 198 -2.69 -7.43 -17.79
C GLY A 198 -1.84 -8.70 -17.62
N ALA A 199 -0.57 -8.66 -18.08
CA ALA A 199 0.36 -9.77 -17.91
C ALA A 199 0.62 -10.10 -16.43
N GLY A 200 0.82 -9.07 -15.61
CA GLY A 200 1.01 -9.23 -14.16
C GLY A 200 -0.26 -9.75 -13.47
N ALA A 201 -1.44 -9.25 -13.87
CA ALA A 201 -2.72 -9.72 -13.33
C ALA A 201 -2.99 -11.20 -13.64
N ALA A 202 -2.65 -11.66 -14.85
CA ALA A 202 -2.75 -13.07 -15.22
C ALA A 202 -1.76 -13.96 -14.42
N ALA A 203 -0.53 -13.48 -14.21
CA ALA A 203 0.46 -14.17 -13.38
C ALA A 203 0.04 -14.25 -11.90
N LEU A 204 -0.57 -13.18 -11.36
CA LEU A 204 -1.16 -13.22 -10.02
C LEU A 204 -2.32 -14.21 -9.92
N ALA A 205 -3.22 -14.24 -10.91
CA ALA A 205 -4.33 -15.18 -10.94
C ALA A 205 -3.84 -16.64 -10.92
N LEU A 206 -2.71 -16.94 -11.55
CA LEU A 206 -2.07 -18.26 -11.47
C LEU A 206 -1.67 -18.62 -10.02
N VAL A 207 -1.09 -17.66 -9.28
CA VAL A 207 -0.71 -17.86 -7.89
C VAL A 207 -1.96 -17.94 -6.98
N GLU A 208 -2.92 -17.03 -7.19
CA GLU A 208 -4.16 -16.94 -6.40
C GLU A 208 -5.00 -18.21 -6.50
N GLU A 209 -5.21 -18.73 -7.69
CA GLU A 209 -6.14 -19.82 -7.93
C GLU A 209 -5.49 -21.21 -7.86
N LEU A 210 -4.19 -21.32 -8.13
CA LEU A 210 -3.50 -22.60 -8.26
C LEU A 210 -2.26 -22.77 -7.39
N GLY A 211 -1.91 -21.79 -6.56
CA GLY A 211 -0.67 -21.80 -5.78
C GLY A 211 -0.43 -23.10 -4.98
N GLU A 212 -1.48 -23.72 -4.45
CA GLU A 212 -1.40 -24.99 -3.72
C GLU A 212 -1.12 -26.22 -4.61
N ARG A 213 -1.35 -26.09 -5.91
CA ARG A 213 -1.19 -27.18 -6.90
C ARG A 213 0.08 -27.04 -7.73
N LEU A 214 0.71 -25.86 -7.69
CA LEU A 214 1.98 -25.59 -8.37
C LEU A 214 3.14 -26.21 -7.58
N THR A 215 4.15 -26.68 -8.29
CA THR A 215 5.44 -26.99 -7.66
C THR A 215 6.12 -25.71 -7.16
N LEU A 216 6.97 -25.82 -6.16
CA LEU A 216 7.69 -24.64 -5.62
C LEU A 216 8.42 -23.81 -6.68
N PRO A 217 9.14 -24.41 -7.67
CA PRO A 217 9.76 -23.62 -8.74
C PRO A 217 8.76 -22.90 -9.63
N GLU A 218 7.61 -23.53 -9.93
CA GLU A 218 6.56 -22.90 -10.74
C GLU A 218 5.88 -21.74 -9.98
N LEU A 219 5.61 -21.93 -8.69
CA LEU A 219 5.04 -20.91 -7.82
C LEU A 219 5.97 -19.70 -7.71
N GLU A 220 7.27 -19.96 -7.46
CA GLU A 220 8.30 -18.91 -7.40
C GLU A 220 8.42 -18.16 -8.73
N SER A 221 8.43 -18.90 -9.85
CA SER A 221 8.53 -18.31 -11.19
C SER A 221 7.30 -17.45 -11.52
N ALA A 222 6.08 -17.93 -11.21
CA ALA A 222 4.85 -17.19 -11.44
C ALA A 222 4.80 -15.90 -10.60
N PHE A 223 5.15 -16.00 -9.32
CA PHE A 223 5.17 -14.84 -8.42
C PHE A 223 6.24 -13.82 -8.84
N ARG A 224 7.47 -14.26 -9.14
CA ARG A 224 8.55 -13.38 -9.61
C ARG A 224 8.15 -12.64 -10.88
N ARG A 225 7.55 -13.34 -11.83
CA ARG A 225 7.04 -12.74 -13.07
C ARG A 225 5.97 -11.67 -12.79
N ALA A 226 5.04 -11.94 -11.86
CA ALA A 226 4.04 -10.96 -11.46
C ALA A 226 4.69 -9.73 -10.81
N ASP A 227 5.65 -9.94 -9.91
CA ASP A 227 6.38 -8.88 -9.22
C ASP A 227 7.14 -7.98 -10.20
N GLU A 228 7.90 -8.56 -11.13
CA GLU A 228 8.64 -7.84 -12.16
C GLU A 228 7.73 -6.99 -13.06
N LEU A 229 6.60 -7.56 -13.52
CA LEU A 229 5.64 -6.89 -14.40
C LEU A 229 4.90 -5.76 -13.67
N LEU A 230 4.52 -5.99 -12.40
CA LEU A 230 3.75 -5.06 -11.60
C LEU A 230 4.61 -4.10 -10.78
N ALA A 231 5.93 -4.27 -10.74
CA ALA A 231 6.85 -3.38 -10.01
C ALA A 231 6.69 -1.90 -10.40
N ARG A 232 6.26 -1.63 -11.64
CA ARG A 232 5.99 -0.30 -12.17
C ARG A 232 4.50 -0.01 -12.34
N SER A 233 3.62 -0.94 -11.94
CA SER A 233 2.18 -0.72 -12.02
C SER A 233 1.79 0.49 -11.18
N ARG A 234 0.96 1.33 -11.77
CA ARG A 234 0.36 2.49 -11.10
C ARG A 234 -1.02 2.16 -10.54
N HIS A 235 -1.54 0.96 -10.83
CA HIS A 235 -2.85 0.55 -10.35
C HIS A 235 -2.74 0.05 -8.90
N PRO A 236 -3.38 0.70 -7.93
CA PRO A 236 -3.21 0.39 -6.50
C PRO A 236 -3.66 -1.02 -6.14
N GLY A 237 -4.78 -1.48 -6.72
CA GLY A 237 -5.29 -2.83 -6.51
C GLY A 237 -4.29 -3.93 -6.89
N ASN A 238 -3.42 -3.70 -7.88
CA ASN A 238 -2.41 -4.67 -8.27
C ASN A 238 -1.34 -4.84 -7.18
N ARG A 239 -1.00 -3.77 -6.47
CA ARG A 239 -0.02 -3.83 -5.39
C ARG A 239 -0.56 -4.55 -4.15
N GLU A 240 -1.82 -4.31 -3.81
CA GLU A 240 -2.48 -5.02 -2.71
C GLU A 240 -2.58 -6.51 -3.01
N ARG A 241 -3.01 -6.88 -4.22
CA ARG A 241 -3.04 -8.27 -4.70
C ARG A 241 -1.65 -8.90 -4.67
N LEU A 242 -0.61 -8.18 -5.12
CA LEU A 242 0.77 -8.67 -5.09
C LEU A 242 1.25 -8.95 -3.66
N LEU A 243 0.94 -8.07 -2.71
CA LEU A 243 1.26 -8.28 -1.29
C LEU A 243 0.52 -9.48 -0.71
N GLU A 244 -0.75 -9.67 -1.06
CA GLU A 244 -1.52 -10.83 -0.61
C GLU A 244 -0.99 -12.12 -1.23
N CYS A 245 -0.65 -12.10 -2.52
CA CYS A 245 0.04 -13.22 -3.16
C CYS A 245 1.40 -13.52 -2.52
N ALA A 246 2.19 -12.48 -2.17
CA ALA A 246 3.45 -12.67 -1.46
C ALA A 246 3.25 -13.39 -0.11
N ARG A 247 2.24 -12.98 0.67
CA ARG A 247 1.88 -13.65 1.93
C ARG A 247 1.52 -15.11 1.69
N ARG A 248 0.71 -15.37 0.66
CA ARG A 248 0.28 -16.72 0.30
C ARG A 248 1.46 -17.59 -0.15
N VAL A 249 2.36 -17.05 -0.96
CA VAL A 249 3.60 -17.76 -1.37
C VAL A 249 4.45 -18.10 -0.16
N LEU A 250 4.71 -17.15 0.73
CA LEU A 250 5.47 -17.37 1.97
C LEU A 250 4.83 -18.45 2.85
N PHE A 251 3.53 -18.52 2.86
CA PHE A 251 2.74 -19.53 3.53
C PHE A 251 2.95 -20.92 2.88
N LEU A 252 2.73 -21.02 1.56
CA LEU A 252 2.86 -22.28 0.80
C LEU A 252 4.30 -22.84 0.82
N VAL A 253 5.31 -21.95 0.85
CA VAL A 253 6.73 -22.34 0.99
C VAL A 253 7.08 -22.79 2.42
N GLY A 254 6.12 -22.77 3.35
CA GLY A 254 6.32 -23.18 4.74
C GLY A 254 7.17 -22.21 5.55
N VAL A 255 7.36 -20.99 5.04
CA VAL A 255 8.05 -19.91 5.77
C VAL A 255 7.15 -19.32 6.85
N LEU A 256 5.86 -19.23 6.58
CA LEU A 256 4.82 -18.90 7.56
C LEU A 256 4.01 -20.17 7.82
N PRO A 257 4.07 -20.79 9.01
CA PRO A 257 3.18 -21.89 9.34
C PRO A 257 1.75 -21.37 9.39
N GLU A 258 0.82 -22.14 8.79
CA GLU A 258 -0.60 -21.96 9.06
C GLU A 258 -0.85 -22.03 10.55
N PRO A 259 -1.51 -21.06 11.16
CA PRO A 259 -2.03 -21.29 12.47
C PRO A 259 -3.11 -22.37 12.32
N SER A 260 -2.85 -23.57 12.84
CA SER A 260 -3.84 -24.65 12.90
C SER A 260 -5.12 -24.21 13.63
N THR A 261 -5.02 -23.19 14.44
CA THR A 261 -6.10 -22.44 15.06
C THR A 261 -5.62 -20.99 15.26
N TRP A 262 -6.52 -20.00 15.14
CA TRP A 262 -6.21 -18.61 15.48
C TRP A 262 -6.03 -18.43 17.00
N GLU A 263 -6.37 -19.41 17.77
CA GLU A 263 -6.20 -19.46 19.22
C GLU A 263 -4.69 -19.55 19.55
N GLY A 264 -4.14 -18.52 20.20
CA GLY A 264 -2.71 -18.44 20.51
C GLY A 264 -1.81 -17.96 19.37
N PHE A 265 -2.34 -17.64 18.17
CA PHE A 265 -1.55 -17.10 17.09
C PHE A 265 -1.09 -15.67 17.40
N SER A 266 0.20 -15.44 17.36
CA SER A 266 0.80 -14.12 17.47
C SER A 266 1.45 -13.73 16.14
N PHE A 267 0.84 -12.79 15.44
CA PHE A 267 1.41 -12.22 14.21
C PHE A 267 2.84 -11.69 14.45
N ARG A 268 3.06 -11.02 15.58
CA ARG A 268 4.37 -10.50 15.96
C ARG A 268 5.43 -11.61 16.10
N GLU A 269 5.06 -12.77 16.62
CA GLU A 269 5.98 -13.92 16.72
C GLU A 269 6.24 -14.58 15.37
N ALA A 270 5.23 -14.68 14.52
CA ALA A 270 5.37 -15.19 13.16
C ALA A 270 6.34 -14.32 12.34
N VAL A 271 6.18 -12.99 12.37
CA VAL A 271 7.09 -12.04 11.72
C VAL A 271 8.51 -12.15 12.29
N ARG A 272 8.67 -12.21 13.62
CA ARG A 272 9.99 -12.39 14.24
C ARG A 272 10.67 -13.70 13.86
N ARG A 273 9.90 -14.76 13.67
CA ARG A 273 10.41 -16.06 13.23
C ARG A 273 10.93 -15.99 11.81
N TYR A 274 10.21 -15.28 10.94
CA TYR A 274 10.61 -15.03 9.55
C TYR A 274 11.86 -14.15 9.47
N GLU A 275 11.88 -13.01 10.15
CA GLU A 275 13.06 -12.13 10.26
C GLU A 275 14.29 -12.92 10.70
N ARG A 276 14.13 -13.79 11.70
CA ARG A 276 15.22 -14.63 12.21
C ARG A 276 15.79 -15.53 11.11
N ARG A 277 14.95 -16.20 10.32
CA ARG A 277 15.41 -17.09 9.23
C ARG A 277 16.20 -16.34 8.17
N LEU A 278 15.68 -15.16 7.74
CA LEU A 278 16.37 -14.32 6.75
C LEU A 278 17.74 -13.84 7.27
N ILE A 279 17.77 -13.34 8.51
CA ILE A 279 19.02 -12.87 9.15
C ILE A 279 20.01 -14.05 9.31
N GLU A 280 19.53 -15.20 9.73
CA GLU A 280 20.37 -16.41 9.87
C GLU A 280 20.96 -16.84 8.52
N GLY A 281 20.17 -16.89 7.45
CA GLY A 281 20.62 -17.18 6.09
C GLY A 281 21.69 -16.20 5.64
N ALA A 282 21.39 -14.90 5.71
CA ALA A 282 22.33 -13.85 5.29
C ALA A 282 23.65 -13.86 6.09
N LEU A 283 23.60 -14.17 7.39
CA LEU A 283 24.81 -14.33 8.21
C LEU A 283 25.61 -15.56 7.78
N LYS A 284 24.98 -16.70 7.51
CA LYS A 284 25.66 -17.91 7.01
C LYS A 284 26.34 -17.66 5.67
N ASP A 285 25.62 -17.06 4.71
CA ASP A 285 26.13 -16.77 3.37
C ASP A 285 27.26 -15.72 3.38
N SER A 286 27.27 -14.82 4.37
CA SER A 286 28.32 -13.81 4.55
C SER A 286 29.46 -14.23 5.46
N GLY A 287 29.49 -15.51 5.91
CA GLY A 287 30.48 -15.99 6.87
C GLY A 287 30.43 -15.31 8.23
N GLY A 288 29.25 -14.87 8.68
CA GLY A 288 29.04 -14.18 9.95
C GLY A 288 29.39 -12.69 9.95
N VAL A 289 29.79 -12.12 8.82
CA VAL A 289 30.22 -10.72 8.70
C VAL A 289 29.03 -9.80 8.50
N VAL A 290 28.60 -9.09 9.54
CA VAL A 290 27.40 -8.22 9.53
C VAL A 290 27.42 -7.16 8.41
N SER A 291 28.61 -6.61 8.07
CA SER A 291 28.74 -5.64 6.99
C SER A 291 28.52 -6.22 5.57
N ARG A 292 28.63 -7.54 5.42
CA ARG A 292 28.34 -8.27 4.19
C ARG A 292 26.90 -8.82 4.19
N ALA A 293 26.39 -9.22 5.37
CA ALA A 293 25.03 -9.71 5.51
C ALA A 293 23.95 -8.61 5.32
N ALA A 294 24.22 -7.41 5.80
CA ALA A 294 23.25 -6.32 5.75
C ALA A 294 22.81 -5.95 4.32
N PRO A 295 23.69 -5.80 3.32
CA PRO A 295 23.28 -5.55 1.93
C PRO A 295 22.45 -6.68 1.32
N LEU A 296 22.67 -7.95 1.70
CA LEU A 296 21.86 -9.09 1.23
C LEU A 296 20.40 -8.98 1.67
N LEU A 297 20.16 -8.29 2.78
CA LEU A 297 18.83 -8.06 3.34
C LEU A 297 18.25 -6.68 2.97
N GLY A 298 18.93 -5.89 2.16
CA GLY A 298 18.54 -4.51 1.86
C GLY A 298 18.61 -3.57 3.07
N LEU A 299 19.43 -3.93 4.10
CA LEU A 299 19.55 -3.20 5.36
C LEU A 299 20.89 -2.47 5.47
N THR A 300 20.91 -1.43 6.34
CA THR A 300 22.18 -0.86 6.77
C THR A 300 22.86 -1.76 7.82
N ARG A 301 24.19 -1.71 7.91
CA ARG A 301 24.94 -2.44 8.95
C ARG A 301 24.42 -2.14 10.35
N GLN A 302 24.09 -0.86 10.62
CA GLN A 302 23.60 -0.44 11.93
C GLN A 302 22.22 -1.02 12.24
N SER A 303 21.32 -1.05 11.25
CA SER A 303 19.98 -1.66 11.38
C SER A 303 20.09 -3.15 11.70
N LEU A 304 20.90 -3.90 10.94
CA LEU A 304 21.08 -5.33 11.18
C LEU A 304 21.76 -5.60 12.55
N ASP A 305 22.77 -4.82 12.95
CA ASP A 305 23.42 -4.95 14.26
C ASP A 305 22.45 -4.66 15.42
N SER A 306 21.56 -3.66 15.25
CA SER A 306 20.49 -3.35 16.20
C SER A 306 19.47 -4.49 16.30
N MET A 307 19.01 -5.05 15.17
CA MET A 307 18.10 -6.20 15.14
C MET A 307 18.69 -7.42 15.83
N LEU A 308 19.97 -7.73 15.59
CA LEU A 308 20.69 -8.82 16.24
C LEU A 308 20.77 -8.62 17.75
N LYS A 309 21.10 -7.42 18.24
CA LYS A 309 21.27 -7.13 19.67
C LYS A 309 19.94 -7.08 20.42
N ARG A 310 18.87 -6.60 19.79
CA ARG A 310 17.59 -6.33 20.47
C ARG A 310 16.57 -7.44 20.28
N ARG A 311 16.37 -7.89 19.02
CA ARG A 311 15.27 -8.81 18.66
C ARG A 311 15.72 -10.25 18.44
N HIS A 312 16.97 -10.45 17.96
CA HIS A 312 17.48 -11.75 17.51
C HIS A 312 18.78 -12.13 18.22
N ARG A 313 18.88 -11.90 19.53
CA ARG A 313 20.08 -12.19 20.33
C ARG A 313 20.58 -13.61 20.20
N ARG A 314 19.69 -14.58 19.91
CA ARG A 314 20.05 -15.98 19.69
C ARG A 314 20.91 -16.20 18.43
N LEU A 315 20.97 -15.24 17.52
CA LEU A 315 21.79 -15.31 16.30
C LEU A 315 23.20 -14.67 16.49
N LEU A 316 23.48 -14.09 17.64
CA LEU A 316 24.77 -13.44 17.90
C LEU A 316 25.95 -14.45 17.82
N HIS A 317 25.70 -15.73 18.09
CA HIS A 317 26.73 -16.78 17.96
C HIS A 317 27.17 -17.05 16.51
N LEU A 318 26.35 -16.68 15.53
CA LEU A 318 26.68 -16.77 14.11
C LEU A 318 27.55 -15.61 13.61
N ARG A 319 27.77 -14.62 14.48
CA ARG A 319 28.52 -13.42 14.11
C ARG A 319 30.01 -13.67 14.26
N THR A 320 30.78 -13.40 13.20
CA THR A 320 32.22 -13.33 13.27
C THR A 320 32.62 -12.04 14.01
N PRO A 321 33.41 -12.12 15.09
CA PRO A 321 33.90 -10.91 15.77
C PRO A 321 34.65 -10.03 14.76
N PRO A 322 34.53 -8.71 14.81
CA PRO A 322 35.34 -7.82 13.99
C PRO A 322 36.81 -8.09 14.30
N GLU A 323 37.64 -8.28 13.25
CA GLU A 323 39.09 -8.35 13.44
C GLU A 323 39.56 -7.10 14.19
N PRO A 324 40.38 -7.25 15.24
CA PRO A 324 40.89 -6.10 15.94
C PRO A 324 41.73 -5.25 14.96
N ARG A 325 41.29 -4.04 14.71
CA ARG A 325 42.12 -3.07 13.99
C ARG A 325 43.41 -2.90 14.80
N ARG A 326 44.54 -3.31 14.23
CA ARG A 326 45.84 -2.95 14.75
C ARG A 326 45.96 -1.42 14.67
N SER A 327 45.62 -0.76 15.73
CA SER A 327 46.01 0.61 16.01
C SER A 327 46.85 0.55 17.29
N SER A 328 48.16 0.68 17.09
CA SER A 328 49.05 0.99 18.19
C SER A 328 48.62 2.33 18.77
N LEU A 329 48.21 2.32 20.02
CA LEU A 329 48.58 3.26 21.05
C LEU A 329 47.88 2.83 22.35
N MET A 330 48.74 2.54 23.33
CA MET A 330 48.38 2.33 24.72
C MET A 330 47.45 3.45 25.21
N PHE A 331 46.40 3.09 25.98
CA PHE A 331 46.13 3.68 27.29
C PHE A 331 44.88 3.04 27.95
N ARG A 332 45.13 2.39 29.07
CA ARG A 332 44.43 2.42 30.35
C ARG A 332 42.90 2.26 30.37
N GLU A 333 42.45 1.13 30.90
CA GLU A 333 41.09 0.98 31.44
C GLU A 333 40.79 2.05 32.47
N PRO A 334 39.55 2.51 32.55
CA PRO A 334 38.89 2.71 33.81
C PRO A 334 37.65 1.80 33.92
N ALA A 335 37.59 1.18 35.08
CA ALA A 335 36.42 0.53 35.64
C ALA A 335 35.25 1.52 35.73
N ASP A 336 34.01 0.93 35.76
CA ASP A 336 32.74 1.57 36.08
C ASP A 336 32.10 2.36 34.92
N ALA A 337 31.45 1.61 33.98
CA ALA A 337 30.40 2.16 33.15
C ALA A 337 29.04 1.91 33.80
N GLU A 338 28.48 2.98 34.36
CA GLU A 338 27.08 3.04 34.78
C GLU A 338 26.12 2.58 33.62
N PRO A 339 24.96 1.98 33.94
CA PRO A 339 24.00 1.54 32.92
C PRO A 339 23.56 2.74 32.08
N ALA A 340 23.68 2.61 30.77
CA ALA A 340 23.29 3.64 29.80
C ALA A 340 21.85 4.13 30.08
N ARG A 341 21.70 5.42 30.46
CA ARG A 341 20.43 6.07 30.71
C ARG A 341 19.55 5.90 29.47
N SER A 342 18.37 5.30 29.65
CA SER A 342 17.38 5.21 28.56
C SER A 342 16.87 6.60 28.22
N VAL A 343 16.95 7.00 26.95
CA VAL A 343 16.42 8.27 26.44
C VAL A 343 14.95 8.39 26.77
N HIS A 344 14.54 9.54 27.34
CA HIS A 344 13.16 9.82 27.72
C HIS A 344 12.61 10.98 26.90
N ILE A 345 11.53 10.74 26.15
CA ILE A 345 10.91 11.67 25.21
C ILE A 345 9.53 12.05 25.72
N LEU A 346 9.21 13.35 25.74
CA LEU A 346 7.84 13.82 25.91
C LEU A 346 7.20 13.94 24.53
N HIS A 347 5.99 13.45 24.37
CA HIS A 347 5.20 13.56 23.14
C HIS A 347 3.82 14.16 23.46
N ALA A 348 3.56 15.35 22.94
CA ALA A 348 2.28 16.04 23.05
C ALA A 348 1.54 15.86 21.71
N GLU A 349 0.40 15.15 21.73
CA GLU A 349 -0.39 14.76 20.57
C GLU A 349 -1.80 14.41 21.01
N ASP A 350 -2.82 15.07 20.45
CA ASP A 350 -4.22 14.87 20.84
C ASP A 350 -4.89 13.72 20.06
N ASP A 351 -4.39 13.37 18.87
CA ASP A 351 -4.88 12.21 18.13
C ASP A 351 -4.35 10.90 18.75
N PRO A 352 -5.25 10.05 19.32
CA PRO A 352 -4.82 8.82 20.00
C PRO A 352 -4.21 7.79 19.06
N LEU A 353 -4.54 7.81 17.75
CA LEU A 353 -3.97 6.90 16.75
C LEU A 353 -2.55 7.33 16.40
N VAL A 354 -2.33 8.62 16.14
CA VAL A 354 -1.00 9.19 15.90
C VAL A 354 -0.12 9.02 17.14
N ALA A 355 -0.64 9.34 18.33
CA ALA A 355 0.06 9.17 19.59
C ALA A 355 0.51 7.71 19.84
N SER A 356 -0.35 6.74 19.51
CA SER A 356 -0.06 5.31 19.64
C SER A 356 0.99 4.85 18.64
N ALA A 357 0.89 5.28 17.36
CA ALA A 357 1.83 4.93 16.30
C ALA A 357 3.24 5.48 16.59
N VAL A 358 3.35 6.76 16.95
CA VAL A 358 4.63 7.40 17.33
C VAL A 358 5.23 6.70 18.55
N ARG A 359 4.44 6.44 19.58
CA ARG A 359 4.90 5.73 20.78
C ARG A 359 5.41 4.32 20.47
N ALA A 360 4.73 3.58 19.59
CA ALA A 360 5.17 2.25 19.17
C ALA A 360 6.51 2.33 18.44
N ALA A 361 6.63 3.22 17.44
CA ALA A 361 7.84 3.42 16.67
C ALA A 361 9.04 3.81 17.54
N LEU A 362 8.85 4.73 18.50
CA LEU A 362 9.92 5.21 19.37
C LEU A 362 10.30 4.17 20.45
N ARG A 363 9.36 3.37 20.92
CA ARG A 363 9.66 2.24 21.82
C ARG A 363 10.46 1.15 21.13
N ASP A 364 10.23 0.95 19.84
CA ASP A 364 11.01 0.00 19.03
C ASP A 364 12.48 0.44 18.93
N GLU A 365 12.77 1.74 19.00
CA GLU A 365 14.11 2.31 19.12
C GLU A 365 14.69 2.21 20.57
N GLY A 366 13.90 1.73 21.52
CA GLY A 366 14.30 1.57 22.93
C GLY A 366 14.19 2.85 23.75
N TRP A 367 13.47 3.87 23.27
CA TRP A 367 13.24 5.12 23.96
C TRP A 367 11.98 5.05 24.82
N ARG A 368 12.01 5.73 25.97
CA ARG A 368 10.83 5.90 26.82
C ARG A 368 10.03 7.09 26.31
N VAL A 369 8.70 6.94 26.19
CA VAL A 369 7.82 8.01 25.71
C VAL A 369 6.73 8.25 26.73
N SER A 370 6.64 9.51 27.20
CA SER A 370 5.49 10.03 27.95
C SER A 370 4.60 10.82 27.01
N THR A 371 3.33 10.40 26.86
CA THR A 371 2.39 11.02 25.92
C THR A 371 1.37 11.84 26.66
N PHE A 372 1.05 13.03 26.15
CA PHE A 372 0.07 13.98 26.69
C PHE A 372 -0.92 14.36 25.55
N ALA A 373 -2.21 14.30 25.86
CA ALA A 373 -3.26 14.56 24.87
C ALA A 373 -3.69 16.04 24.77
N ASP A 374 -3.17 16.90 25.63
CA ASP A 374 -3.44 18.34 25.62
C ASP A 374 -2.20 19.16 25.96
N GLY A 375 -2.17 20.40 25.46
CA GLY A 375 -1.02 21.28 25.62
C GLY A 375 -0.79 21.75 27.05
N ALA A 376 -1.83 21.89 27.87
CA ALA A 376 -1.72 22.34 29.26
C ALA A 376 -1.11 21.24 30.15
N ALA A 377 -1.55 19.98 29.97
CA ALA A 377 -0.96 18.84 30.65
C ALA A 377 0.49 18.62 30.22
N ALA A 378 0.80 18.78 28.92
CA ALA A 378 2.17 18.71 28.42
C ALA A 378 3.05 19.82 29.01
N LEU A 379 2.55 21.05 29.12
CA LEU A 379 3.26 22.16 29.76
C LEU A 379 3.54 21.89 31.23
N GLY A 380 2.56 21.41 31.99
CA GLY A 380 2.76 21.01 33.39
C GLY A 380 3.86 19.97 33.58
N ALA A 381 3.98 19.01 32.62
CA ALA A 381 5.05 18.03 32.63
C ALA A 381 6.40 18.64 32.23
N VAL A 382 6.44 19.62 31.33
CA VAL A 382 7.64 20.36 30.92
C VAL A 382 8.16 21.24 32.04
N GLU A 383 7.28 21.92 32.79
CA GLU A 383 7.59 22.75 33.97
C GLU A 383 8.06 21.91 35.16
N GLY A 384 7.60 20.65 35.22
CA GLY A 384 7.93 19.73 36.30
C GLY A 384 9.40 19.28 36.33
N GLY A 385 9.79 18.62 37.42
CA GLY A 385 11.16 18.14 37.63
C GLY A 385 11.57 16.89 36.86
N ALA A 386 10.66 16.30 36.04
CA ALA A 386 10.96 15.13 35.23
C ALA A 386 11.97 15.48 34.13
N HIS A 387 12.97 14.61 33.93
CA HIS A 387 13.99 14.82 32.90
C HIS A 387 13.45 14.28 31.54
N TYR A 388 13.47 15.14 30.52
CA TYR A 388 13.20 14.75 29.14
C TYR A 388 14.40 15.09 28.26
N ASP A 389 14.83 14.13 27.44
CA ASP A 389 15.95 14.30 26.53
C ASP A 389 15.54 15.01 25.24
N LEU A 390 14.26 14.93 24.86
CA LEU A 390 13.69 15.54 23.67
C LEU A 390 12.19 15.73 23.87
N LEU A 391 11.64 16.77 23.25
CA LEU A 391 10.20 17.02 23.17
C LEU A 391 9.74 16.86 21.74
N ILE A 392 8.60 16.17 21.53
CA ILE A 392 7.85 16.11 20.27
C ILE A 392 6.51 16.75 20.54
N VAL A 393 6.18 17.79 19.77
CA VAL A 393 5.01 18.63 20.03
C VAL A 393 4.20 18.78 18.75
N ASP A 394 2.93 18.39 18.78
CA ASP A 394 2.00 18.76 17.72
C ASP A 394 1.70 20.27 17.79
N LYS A 395 1.59 20.90 16.62
CA LYS A 395 1.22 22.32 16.54
C LYS A 395 -0.21 22.54 17.09
N GLN A 396 -1.15 21.70 16.69
CA GLN A 396 -2.56 21.81 17.09
C GLN A 396 -2.84 20.93 18.29
N LEU A 397 -2.87 21.54 19.48
CA LEU A 397 -3.20 20.86 20.73
C LEU A 397 -4.37 21.58 21.42
N PRO A 398 -5.29 20.85 22.03
CA PRO A 398 -6.32 21.46 22.86
C PRO A 398 -5.73 22.11 24.11
N GLY A 399 -6.35 23.18 24.57
CA GLY A 399 -5.99 23.89 25.80
C GLY A 399 -4.81 24.85 25.65
N LEU A 400 -3.72 24.45 25.05
CA LEU A 400 -2.56 25.28 24.78
C LEU A 400 -1.94 24.91 23.44
N ASP A 401 -1.78 25.86 22.52
CA ASP A 401 -1.16 25.64 21.20
C ASP A 401 0.29 25.17 21.33
N GLY A 402 0.71 24.27 20.42
CA GLY A 402 2.07 23.71 20.44
C GLY A 402 3.17 24.74 20.27
N LEU A 403 2.95 25.83 19.50
CA LEU A 403 3.91 26.92 19.36
C LEU A 403 4.11 27.65 20.71
N GLU A 404 3.04 27.92 21.43
CA GLU A 404 3.09 28.52 22.74
C GLU A 404 3.78 27.62 23.78
N LEU A 405 3.51 26.30 23.71
CA LEU A 405 4.19 25.32 24.55
C LEU A 405 5.70 25.34 24.32
N VAL A 406 6.15 25.41 23.08
CA VAL A 406 7.59 25.51 22.74
C VAL A 406 8.20 26.82 23.24
N CYS A 407 7.51 27.96 23.07
CA CYS A 407 7.96 29.24 23.58
C CYS A 407 8.16 29.19 25.10
N ARG A 408 7.17 28.71 25.86
CA ARG A 408 7.27 28.57 27.31
C ARG A 408 8.35 27.60 27.74
N ALA A 409 8.52 26.50 27.03
CA ALA A 409 9.62 25.57 27.30
C ALA A 409 11.00 26.24 27.17
N ARG A 410 11.17 27.18 26.23
CA ARG A 410 12.41 27.93 26.05
C ARG A 410 12.68 28.97 27.14
N GLU A 411 11.68 29.43 27.85
CA GLU A 411 11.80 30.34 29.00
C GLU A 411 12.32 29.62 30.24
N LEU A 412 12.16 28.28 30.31
CA LEU A 412 12.59 27.48 31.46
C LEU A 412 14.10 27.18 31.39
N PRO A 413 14.91 27.55 32.40
CA PRO A 413 16.38 27.37 32.36
C PRO A 413 16.79 25.91 32.11
N HIS A 414 16.07 24.95 32.67
CA HIS A 414 16.38 23.53 32.54
C HIS A 414 15.87 22.89 31.22
N ARG A 415 15.15 23.67 30.37
CA ARG A 415 14.61 23.24 29.07
C ARG A 415 15.21 24.00 27.88
N GLN A 416 15.93 25.08 28.11
CA GLN A 416 16.45 25.93 27.02
C GLN A 416 17.23 25.14 25.96
N LEU A 417 17.99 24.13 26.36
CA LEU A 417 18.78 23.29 25.47
C LEU A 417 18.12 21.95 25.12
N THR A 418 16.92 21.64 25.63
CA THR A 418 16.21 20.41 25.28
C THR A 418 15.75 20.48 23.83
N PRO A 419 16.17 19.55 22.94
CA PRO A 419 15.71 19.55 21.56
C PRO A 419 14.20 19.42 21.46
N VAL A 420 13.59 20.18 20.56
CA VAL A 420 12.15 20.14 20.29
C VAL A 420 11.93 19.86 18.81
N ILE A 421 11.14 18.85 18.52
CA ILE A 421 10.61 18.57 17.18
C ILE A 421 9.15 19.01 17.16
N MET A 422 8.77 19.86 16.23
CA MET A 422 7.38 20.21 16.00
C MET A 422 6.82 19.37 14.86
N LEU A 423 5.62 18.81 15.08
CA LEU A 423 4.83 18.11 14.08
C LEU A 423 3.67 19.01 13.65
N SER A 424 3.30 19.03 12.36
CA SER A 424 2.13 19.75 11.87
C SER A 424 1.68 19.21 10.53
N ALA A 425 0.37 19.25 10.26
CA ALA A 425 -0.18 19.02 8.93
C ALA A 425 0.00 20.24 8.00
N ASP A 426 0.19 21.45 8.57
CA ASP A 426 0.35 22.71 7.85
C ASP A 426 1.83 23.06 7.67
N ASP A 427 2.13 23.93 6.68
CA ASP A 427 3.48 24.47 6.47
C ASP A 427 3.76 25.58 7.50
N ALA A 428 4.16 25.18 8.70
CA ALA A 428 4.44 26.06 9.83
C ALA A 428 5.94 26.10 10.22
N GLU A 429 6.85 25.68 9.33
CA GLU A 429 8.27 25.55 9.67
C GLU A 429 8.88 26.88 10.16
N ARG A 430 8.54 28.00 9.52
CA ARG A 430 9.06 29.32 9.94
C ARG A 430 8.57 29.74 11.33
N GLU A 431 7.33 29.44 11.66
CA GLU A 431 6.72 29.70 12.97
C GLU A 431 7.35 28.83 14.04
N ALA A 432 7.47 27.52 13.76
CA ALA A 432 8.11 26.56 14.65
C ALA A 432 9.56 26.96 14.99
N ARG A 433 10.34 27.36 13.99
CA ARG A 433 11.72 27.81 14.21
C ARG A 433 11.79 29.11 15.03
N ARG A 434 10.87 30.07 14.83
CA ARG A 434 10.79 31.29 15.65
C ARG A 434 10.41 30.99 17.09
N ALA A 435 9.54 30.01 17.32
CA ALA A 435 9.18 29.53 18.66
C ALA A 435 10.34 28.80 19.37
N GLY A 436 11.38 28.40 18.61
CA GLY A 436 12.55 27.71 19.16
C GLY A 436 12.58 26.21 18.93
N ALA A 437 11.79 25.68 17.97
CA ALA A 437 11.88 24.28 17.59
C ALA A 437 13.24 23.98 16.93
N SER A 438 13.82 22.82 17.29
CA SER A 438 15.10 22.33 16.74
C SER A 438 14.94 21.68 15.38
N ALA A 439 13.75 21.10 15.12
CA ALA A 439 13.35 20.55 13.86
C ALA A 439 11.85 20.69 13.67
N PHE A 440 11.41 20.63 12.41
CA PHE A 440 10.02 20.62 11.99
C PHE A 440 9.81 19.44 11.06
N LEU A 441 8.72 18.69 11.25
CA LEU A 441 8.32 17.59 10.39
C LEU A 441 6.84 17.75 10.04
N ARG A 442 6.53 17.58 8.75
CA ARG A 442 5.16 17.64 8.24
C ARG A 442 4.48 16.28 8.37
N LYS A 443 3.25 16.28 8.86
CA LYS A 443 2.37 15.11 8.88
C LYS A 443 1.59 15.03 7.56
N PRO A 444 1.44 13.85 6.96
CA PRO A 444 2.11 12.57 7.25
C PRO A 444 3.47 12.41 6.54
N GLU A 445 3.88 13.35 5.67
CA GLU A 445 4.96 13.23 4.69
C GLU A 445 6.32 12.90 5.31
N ASP A 446 6.68 13.60 6.41
CA ASP A 446 8.01 13.49 7.03
C ASP A 446 8.05 12.53 8.24
N MET A 447 6.93 11.85 8.54
CA MET A 447 6.87 10.96 9.71
C MET A 447 7.86 9.79 9.65
N HIS A 448 8.23 9.36 8.45
CA HIS A 448 9.27 8.34 8.24
C HIS A 448 10.67 8.78 8.71
N ALA A 449 10.94 10.10 8.73
CA ALA A 449 12.22 10.67 9.15
C ALA A 449 12.29 10.98 10.66
N LEU A 450 11.20 10.72 11.41
CA LEU A 450 11.12 11.09 12.84
C LEU A 450 12.22 10.44 13.68
N ALA A 451 12.40 9.13 13.58
CA ALA A 451 13.41 8.39 14.37
C ALA A 451 14.84 8.85 14.04
N GLU A 452 15.14 9.09 12.75
CA GLU A 452 16.44 9.60 12.31
C GLU A 452 16.68 11.03 12.81
N THR A 453 15.67 11.89 12.76
CA THR A 453 15.75 13.28 13.25
C THR A 453 16.00 13.31 14.76
N ILE A 454 15.32 12.46 15.54
CA ILE A 454 15.56 12.30 16.98
C ILE A 454 17.01 11.87 17.23
N ALA A 455 17.47 10.82 16.58
CA ALA A 455 18.84 10.30 16.76
C ALA A 455 19.89 11.37 16.44
N ARG A 456 19.70 12.14 15.38
CA ARG A 456 20.56 13.25 14.98
C ARG A 456 20.59 14.40 16.00
N LEU A 457 19.44 14.76 16.55
CA LEU A 457 19.35 15.83 17.56
C LEU A 457 19.98 15.40 18.90
N LEU A 458 19.78 14.15 19.30
CA LEU A 458 20.40 13.60 20.52
C LEU A 458 21.93 13.47 20.40
N ALA A 459 22.44 13.15 19.20
CA ALA A 459 23.88 13.05 18.95
C ALA A 459 24.61 14.40 18.99
N ARG A 460 23.92 15.53 18.76
CA ARG A 460 24.46 16.90 18.78
C ARG A 460 24.53 17.52 20.18
N ARG A 461 24.00 16.88 21.20
CA ARG A 461 24.09 17.38 22.58
C ARG A 461 25.56 17.37 23.04
N PRO A 462 26.14 18.50 23.50
CA PRO A 462 27.40 18.45 24.21
C PRO A 462 27.20 17.61 25.47
N ARG A 463 28.06 16.62 25.68
CA ARG A 463 28.09 15.84 26.93
C ARG A 463 28.29 16.84 28.05
N GLN A 464 27.27 17.09 28.84
CA GLN A 464 27.44 17.77 30.13
C GLN A 464 28.14 16.76 31.03
N GLY A 465 29.37 17.16 31.42
CA GLY A 465 30.20 16.46 32.38
C GLY A 465 29.62 16.53 33.80
#